data_162a3c701376d58f39ef00cbfce11011
#
_entry.id   162a3c701376d58f39ef00cbfce11011
#
_cell.length_a   1.000
_cell.length_b   1.000
_cell.length_c   1.000
_cell.angle_alpha   90.00
_cell.angle_beta   90.00
_cell.angle_gamma   90.00
#
_symmetry.space_group_name_H-M   'P 1'
#
loop_
_entity.id
_entity.type
_entity.pdbx_description
1 polymer ?
#
loop_
_entity_poly.entity_id
_entity_poly.type
_entity_poly.pdbx_seq_one_letter_code
_entity_poly.pdbx_strand_id
1 'polypeptide(L)'
;MLKITWLFAMNLIYYSKISAYKGLAAGLLVCLLIIGCGNHAIEKTDSQPNLILISIDTTRKDHCSVYGYERDTTPNLNAFGAQGARFEQAYAPTSTTGPTHATIFTSLYPIAHHVLKNGLKLSDEYVTLAEILKTQSYQTAAVISSFVLNAKFGYAQGFEFYDDAFQPEESTVKWKYWEGHRVDGSFDRRADHTTNRAIRWLKKDREQRRPFFMFVHYFDPHAPYTPPDSFLNKLSRKSSLKTQLDKTISKYDDEITFTDQQIGKLLKTLKEVGLRSQTLVVITADHGEGLMQHNHMEHGVNIYDELVRVPLLFSWHNHIPMNRVLNTPVGLIDLAPTILDLLDIKADSWSVQGQSLAEALRGQVPLDPMRPVFLFRRHYNEGTVGHTWVKGKKFGIRVGKWKYIEGFQENTKELFDLENDPNELINLYDNFPKKSLELASKLQEWKQENTRANSNRGQISKEDSSRLRSLGYVE
;
A
#
# COMPACT_ATOMS: atom_id res chain seq x y z
N MET A 1 -66.84 20.44 -73.36
CA MET A 1 -66.63 19.82 -72.03
C MET A 1 -65.29 19.14 -71.89
N LEU A 2 -64.30 19.22 -72.80
CA LEU A 2 -63.03 18.51 -72.72
C LEU A 2 -61.77 19.36 -72.34
N LYS A 3 -61.95 20.69 -72.12
CA LYS A 3 -60.81 21.58 -71.79
C LYS A 3 -60.70 21.92 -70.29
N ILE A 4 -61.65 21.60 -69.45
CA ILE A 4 -61.56 21.88 -68.00
C ILE A 4 -60.99 20.74 -67.20
N THR A 5 -61.01 19.52 -67.68
CA THR A 5 -60.45 18.32 -67.01
C THR A 5 -58.90 18.23 -67.05
N TRP A 6 -58.28 18.86 -68.06
CA TRP A 6 -56.78 18.82 -68.18
C TRP A 6 -56.11 19.82 -67.25
N LEU A 7 -56.71 20.94 -66.89
CA LEU A 7 -56.13 21.90 -65.97
C LEU A 7 -56.15 21.39 -64.51
N PHE A 8 -57.16 20.60 -64.14
CA PHE A 8 -57.21 20.00 -62.77
C PHE A 8 -56.21 18.85 -62.61
N ALA A 9 -55.96 18.07 -63.63
CA ALA A 9 -54.99 16.97 -63.59
C ALA A 9 -53.55 17.48 -63.51
N MET A 10 -53.21 18.54 -64.22
CA MET A 10 -51.81 19.14 -64.17
C MET A 10 -51.58 19.86 -62.84
N ASN A 11 -52.53 20.45 -62.17
CA ASN A 11 -52.36 21.05 -60.87
C ASN A 11 -52.15 20.00 -59.76
N LEU A 12 -52.88 18.88 -59.79
CA LEU A 12 -52.67 17.79 -58.82
C LEU A 12 -51.31 17.13 -58.93
N ILE A 13 -50.78 16.98 -60.16
CA ILE A 13 -49.41 16.41 -60.34
C ILE A 13 -48.34 17.41 -59.91
N TYR A 14 -48.56 18.72 -60.08
CA TYR A 14 -47.62 19.75 -59.63
C TYR A 14 -47.55 19.84 -58.09
N TYR A 15 -48.71 19.81 -57.40
CA TYR A 15 -48.76 19.81 -55.93
C TYR A 15 -48.23 18.52 -55.32
N SER A 16 -48.44 17.36 -55.96
CA SER A 16 -47.88 16.08 -55.47
C SER A 16 -46.34 16.05 -55.54
N LYS A 17 -45.74 16.63 -56.57
CA LYS A 17 -44.28 16.73 -56.69
C LYS A 17 -43.68 17.71 -55.72
N ILE A 18 -44.32 18.85 -55.43
CA ILE A 18 -43.84 19.82 -54.41
C ILE A 18 -43.93 19.23 -52.98
N SER A 19 -44.95 18.44 -52.68
CA SER A 19 -45.10 17.76 -51.39
C SER A 19 -44.03 16.67 -51.23
N ALA A 20 -43.70 15.94 -52.28
CA ALA A 20 -42.62 14.93 -52.22
C ALA A 20 -41.21 15.53 -52.00
N TYR A 21 -40.93 16.70 -52.63
CA TYR A 21 -39.66 17.39 -52.39
C TYR A 21 -39.55 18.03 -51.01
N LYS A 22 -40.67 18.51 -50.42
CA LYS A 22 -40.68 18.99 -49.03
C LYS A 22 -40.52 17.87 -48.01
N GLY A 23 -41.07 16.69 -48.29
CA GLY A 23 -40.84 15.50 -47.47
C GLY A 23 -39.41 14.99 -47.52
N LEU A 24 -38.78 14.97 -48.69
CA LEU A 24 -37.37 14.59 -48.84
C LEU A 24 -36.42 15.59 -48.18
N ALA A 25 -36.67 16.90 -48.31
CA ALA A 25 -35.83 17.93 -47.70
C ALA A 25 -35.96 17.90 -46.15
N ALA A 26 -37.12 17.67 -45.61
CA ALA A 26 -37.34 17.52 -44.18
C ALA A 26 -36.72 16.20 -43.65
N GLY A 27 -36.78 15.09 -44.38
CA GLY A 27 -36.15 13.84 -44.06
C GLY A 27 -34.62 13.93 -44.03
N LEU A 28 -34.00 14.62 -45.03
CA LEU A 28 -32.56 14.86 -45.06
C LEU A 28 -32.08 15.79 -43.93
N LEU A 29 -32.89 16.80 -43.53
CA LEU A 29 -32.53 17.68 -42.41
C LEU A 29 -32.60 16.95 -41.05
N VAL A 30 -33.58 16.05 -40.87
CA VAL A 30 -33.68 15.20 -39.68
C VAL A 30 -32.58 14.16 -39.62
N CYS A 31 -32.18 13.54 -40.77
CA CYS A 31 -31.05 12.63 -40.80
C CYS A 31 -29.73 13.37 -40.54
N LEU A 32 -29.51 14.61 -41.00
CA LEU A 32 -28.34 15.42 -40.68
C LEU A 32 -28.30 15.85 -39.20
N LEU A 33 -29.44 16.06 -38.55
CA LEU A 33 -29.51 16.35 -37.12
C LEU A 33 -29.27 15.10 -36.24
N ILE A 34 -29.62 13.91 -36.72
CA ILE A 34 -29.40 12.66 -36.00
C ILE A 34 -27.93 12.19 -36.15
N ILE A 35 -27.29 12.50 -37.27
CA ILE A 35 -25.84 12.19 -37.46
C ILE A 35 -24.95 13.17 -36.69
N GLY A 36 -25.44 14.39 -36.39
CA GLY A 36 -24.73 15.38 -35.55
C GLY A 36 -24.77 15.11 -34.03
N CYS A 37 -25.63 14.20 -33.54
CA CYS A 37 -25.72 13.85 -32.11
C CYS A 37 -25.11 12.53 -31.73
N GLY A 38 -24.29 11.91 -32.60
CA GLY A 38 -23.79 10.56 -32.43
C GLY A 38 -22.28 10.40 -32.47
N ASN A 39 -21.48 11.40 -32.16
CA ASN A 39 -20.05 11.22 -31.88
C ASN A 39 -19.60 12.29 -30.88
N HIS A 40 -20.11 12.25 -29.66
CA HIS A 40 -19.19 12.46 -28.55
C HIS A 40 -18.34 11.19 -28.52
N ALA A 41 -17.34 11.12 -29.40
CA ALA A 41 -16.11 10.48 -29.06
C ALA A 41 -15.77 11.09 -27.69
N ILE A 42 -15.84 10.29 -26.64
CA ILE A 42 -15.11 10.56 -25.42
C ILE A 42 -13.70 10.78 -25.94
N GLU A 43 -13.27 12.04 -26.06
CA GLU A 43 -11.85 12.35 -26.17
C GLU A 43 -11.26 11.57 -25.00
N LYS A 44 -10.58 10.46 -25.32
CA LYS A 44 -9.61 9.88 -24.44
C LYS A 44 -8.68 11.03 -24.17
N THR A 45 -8.94 11.76 -23.08
CA THR A 45 -7.95 12.67 -22.54
C THR A 45 -6.77 11.76 -22.25
N ASP A 46 -5.74 11.85 -23.08
CA ASP A 46 -4.43 11.18 -22.93
C ASP A 46 -3.71 11.69 -21.65
N SER A 47 -4.46 12.08 -20.64
CA SER A 47 -3.90 12.44 -19.35
C SER A 47 -3.56 11.15 -18.61
N GLN A 48 -2.29 10.94 -18.38
CA GLN A 48 -1.81 9.87 -17.52
C GLN A 48 -2.60 9.87 -16.19
N PRO A 49 -2.98 8.69 -15.65
CA PRO A 49 -3.72 8.59 -14.42
C PRO A 49 -2.90 9.06 -13.22
N ASN A 50 -3.57 9.54 -12.19
CA ASN A 50 -2.94 9.88 -10.93
C ASN A 50 -2.75 8.65 -10.04
N LEU A 51 -1.85 8.75 -9.07
CA LEU A 51 -1.60 7.73 -8.04
C LEU A 51 -1.67 8.34 -6.64
N ILE A 52 -2.40 7.67 -5.75
CA ILE A 52 -2.30 7.87 -4.30
C ILE A 52 -1.92 6.53 -3.65
N LEU A 53 -0.82 6.50 -2.91
CA LEU A 53 -0.39 5.38 -2.09
C LEU A 53 -0.50 5.79 -0.62
N ILE A 54 -1.31 5.08 0.16
CA ILE A 54 -1.50 5.31 1.60
C ILE A 54 -0.90 4.16 2.37
N SER A 55 -0.03 4.46 3.32
CA SER A 55 0.53 3.53 4.29
C SER A 55 0.07 3.92 5.70
N ILE A 56 -0.43 2.96 6.46
CA ILE A 56 -0.91 3.15 7.83
C ILE A 56 0.04 2.39 8.75
N ASP A 57 0.73 3.08 9.65
CA ASP A 57 1.71 2.46 10.55
C ASP A 57 1.06 1.44 11.48
N THR A 58 1.74 0.35 11.78
CA THR A 58 1.36 -0.71 12.73
C THR A 58 -0.06 -1.30 12.61
N THR A 59 -0.74 -1.13 11.46
CA THR A 59 -2.14 -1.56 11.35
C THR A 59 -2.28 -3.04 11.02
N ARG A 60 -2.78 -3.80 11.97
CA ARG A 60 -3.10 -5.22 11.83
C ARG A 60 -4.31 -5.45 10.92
N LYS A 61 -4.18 -6.40 10.00
CA LYS A 61 -5.30 -6.81 9.15
C LYS A 61 -6.51 -7.31 9.95
N ASP A 62 -6.27 -8.13 10.99
CA ASP A 62 -7.30 -8.76 11.81
C ASP A 62 -7.99 -7.80 12.80
N HIS A 63 -7.55 -6.54 12.90
CA HIS A 63 -8.22 -5.44 13.58
C HIS A 63 -8.98 -4.49 12.63
N CYS A 64 -9.06 -4.81 11.34
CA CYS A 64 -9.80 -4.04 10.35
C CYS A 64 -11.15 -4.69 10.00
N SER A 65 -12.27 -3.98 10.19
CA SER A 65 -13.61 -4.50 9.87
C SER A 65 -13.79 -4.87 8.40
N VAL A 66 -13.02 -4.25 7.47
CA VAL A 66 -12.99 -4.63 6.04
C VAL A 66 -12.54 -6.09 5.83
N TYR A 67 -11.90 -6.70 6.81
CA TYR A 67 -11.48 -8.11 6.81
C TYR A 67 -12.26 -8.98 7.80
N GLY A 68 -13.38 -8.47 8.32
CA GLY A 68 -14.30 -9.22 9.17
C GLY A 68 -14.02 -9.10 10.68
N TYR A 69 -13.22 -8.12 11.11
CA TYR A 69 -13.11 -7.83 12.53
C TYR A 69 -14.47 -7.45 13.13
N GLU A 70 -14.78 -7.95 14.32
CA GLU A 70 -16.11 -7.80 14.96
C GLU A 70 -16.50 -6.36 15.29
N ARG A 71 -15.51 -5.48 15.54
CA ARG A 71 -15.70 -4.05 15.76
C ARG A 71 -15.62 -3.30 14.44
N ASP A 72 -16.49 -2.32 14.22
CA ASP A 72 -16.52 -1.53 12.99
C ASP A 72 -15.41 -0.45 12.99
N THR A 73 -14.17 -0.90 12.96
CA THR A 73 -12.98 -0.05 13.01
C THR A 73 -12.68 0.67 11.71
N THR A 74 -13.09 0.10 10.55
CA THR A 74 -12.69 0.61 9.23
C THR A 74 -13.85 0.76 8.24
N PRO A 75 -14.94 1.51 8.59
CA PRO A 75 -16.10 1.65 7.71
C PRO A 75 -15.78 2.35 6.37
N ASN A 76 -14.80 3.28 6.33
CA ASN A 76 -14.39 3.93 5.09
C ASN A 76 -13.56 2.99 4.20
N LEU A 77 -12.68 2.16 4.78
CA LEU A 77 -11.97 1.11 4.05
C LEU A 77 -12.94 0.01 3.56
N ASN A 78 -14.01 -0.29 4.30
CA ASN A 78 -15.09 -1.17 3.83
C ASN A 78 -15.70 -0.64 2.53
N ALA A 79 -16.12 0.63 2.53
CA ALA A 79 -16.69 1.29 1.37
C ALA A 79 -15.69 1.41 0.20
N PHE A 80 -14.40 1.63 0.51
CA PHE A 80 -13.33 1.68 -0.47
C PHE A 80 -13.05 0.32 -1.11
N GLY A 81 -12.92 -0.74 -0.32
CA GLY A 81 -12.68 -2.11 -0.77
C GLY A 81 -13.81 -2.65 -1.67
N ALA A 82 -15.05 -2.26 -1.38
CA ALA A 82 -16.19 -2.58 -2.24
C ALA A 82 -16.09 -1.96 -3.65
N GLN A 83 -15.35 -0.85 -3.82
CA GLN A 83 -15.13 -0.18 -5.10
C GLN A 83 -13.90 -0.69 -5.88
N GLY A 84 -13.29 -1.78 -5.45
CA GLY A 84 -12.09 -2.30 -6.07
C GLY A 84 -11.76 -3.72 -5.62
N ALA A 85 -10.51 -3.95 -5.29
CA ALA A 85 -9.96 -5.25 -4.89
C ALA A 85 -9.31 -5.19 -3.50
N ARG A 86 -9.41 -6.30 -2.74
CA ARG A 86 -8.65 -6.52 -1.51
C ARG A 86 -7.90 -7.84 -1.57
N PHE A 87 -6.72 -7.87 -0.98
CA PHE A 87 -5.95 -9.08 -0.77
C PHE A 87 -6.16 -9.61 0.65
N GLU A 88 -6.56 -10.88 0.76
CA GLU A 88 -6.75 -11.52 2.07
C GLU A 88 -5.44 -11.91 2.75
N GLN A 89 -4.35 -11.98 1.99
CA GLN A 89 -3.05 -12.46 2.46
C GLN A 89 -1.92 -11.60 1.92
N ALA A 90 -1.84 -10.33 2.37
CA ALA A 90 -0.74 -9.44 2.07
C ALA A 90 0.26 -9.39 3.23
N TYR A 91 1.55 -9.42 2.93
CA TYR A 91 2.62 -9.51 3.90
C TYR A 91 3.64 -8.39 3.75
N ALA A 92 3.94 -7.72 4.85
CA ALA A 92 5.12 -6.88 4.97
C ALA A 92 6.39 -7.75 4.99
N PRO A 93 7.52 -7.30 4.43
CA PRO A 93 8.76 -8.07 4.44
C PRO A 93 9.39 -8.18 5.84
N THR A 94 9.03 -7.28 6.72
CA THR A 94 9.50 -7.19 8.11
C THR A 94 8.48 -6.44 8.97
N SER A 95 8.61 -6.52 10.27
CA SER A 95 7.76 -5.83 11.24
C SER A 95 8.37 -4.49 11.70
N THR A 96 8.92 -3.68 10.76
CA THR A 96 9.54 -2.38 11.06
C THR A 96 9.33 -1.39 9.91
N THR A 97 9.04 -0.15 10.26
CA THR A 97 8.60 0.94 9.36
C THR A 97 9.60 1.25 8.24
N GLY A 98 10.83 1.61 8.60
CA GLY A 98 11.83 2.05 7.62
C GLY A 98 12.16 0.98 6.58
N PRO A 99 12.58 -0.24 6.98
CA PRO A 99 12.86 -1.32 6.02
C PRO A 99 11.68 -1.68 5.13
N THR A 100 10.44 -1.67 5.66
CA THR A 100 9.24 -1.95 4.85
C THR A 100 8.99 -0.86 3.81
N HIS A 101 9.11 0.42 4.17
CA HIS A 101 8.94 1.51 3.21
C HIS A 101 10.05 1.54 2.16
N ALA A 102 11.30 1.22 2.54
CA ALA A 102 12.37 1.02 1.57
C ALA A 102 12.01 -0.10 0.56
N THR A 103 11.42 -1.22 1.04
CA THR A 103 10.92 -2.29 0.16
C THR A 103 9.77 -1.81 -0.74
N ILE A 104 8.79 -1.09 -0.21
CA ILE A 104 7.66 -0.55 -0.98
C ILE A 104 8.16 0.36 -2.10
N PHE A 105 9.15 1.22 -1.84
CA PHE A 105 9.65 2.17 -2.82
C PHE A 105 10.61 1.57 -3.84
N THR A 106 11.43 0.59 -3.45
CA THR A 106 12.47 0.02 -4.32
C THR A 106 12.12 -1.33 -4.94
N SER A 107 11.08 -1.99 -4.44
CA SER A 107 10.77 -3.40 -4.78
C SER A 107 11.93 -4.37 -4.53
N LEU A 108 12.74 -4.09 -3.50
CA LEU A 108 13.84 -4.94 -3.03
C LEU A 108 13.56 -5.40 -1.59
N TYR A 109 14.04 -6.59 -1.21
CA TYR A 109 13.97 -7.04 0.17
C TYR A 109 14.98 -6.29 1.07
N PRO A 110 14.75 -6.23 2.41
CA PRO A 110 15.64 -5.53 3.34
C PRO A 110 17.12 -5.93 3.22
N ILE A 111 17.40 -7.20 2.99
CA ILE A 111 18.77 -7.70 2.79
C ILE A 111 19.41 -7.27 1.45
N ALA A 112 18.61 -6.81 0.49
CA ALA A 112 19.08 -6.33 -0.81
C ALA A 112 19.27 -4.81 -0.86
N HIS A 113 18.39 -4.03 -0.22
CA HIS A 113 18.51 -2.56 -0.13
C HIS A 113 19.24 -2.10 1.15
N HIS A 114 19.68 -3.00 2.01
CA HIS A 114 20.48 -2.76 3.22
C HIS A 114 19.85 -1.88 4.32
N VAL A 115 18.64 -1.44 4.19
CA VAL A 115 17.91 -0.82 5.30
C VAL A 115 17.35 -1.94 6.18
N LEU A 116 18.15 -2.40 7.14
CA LEU A 116 17.83 -3.58 7.95
C LEU A 116 17.07 -3.25 9.25
N LYS A 117 17.08 -1.99 9.65
CA LYS A 117 16.38 -1.47 10.83
C LYS A 117 16.00 0.00 10.62
N ASN A 118 15.13 0.50 11.46
CA ASN A 118 14.82 1.93 11.52
C ASN A 118 16.09 2.75 11.81
N GLY A 119 16.16 3.97 11.28
CA GLY A 119 17.30 4.88 11.45
C GLY A 119 18.48 4.64 10.49
N LEU A 120 18.44 3.60 9.65
CA LEU A 120 19.40 3.45 8.54
C LEU A 120 18.92 4.25 7.32
N LYS A 121 19.88 4.81 6.57
CA LYS A 121 19.60 5.55 5.33
C LYS A 121 19.40 4.59 4.15
N LEU A 122 18.36 4.81 3.35
CA LEU A 122 18.23 4.24 2.02
C LEU A 122 19.24 4.94 1.10
N SER A 123 20.14 4.15 0.47
CA SER A 123 21.16 4.68 -0.42
C SER A 123 20.54 5.22 -1.72
N ASP A 124 21.12 6.31 -2.23
CA ASP A 124 20.71 6.95 -3.48
C ASP A 124 21.01 6.07 -4.73
N GLU A 125 21.73 4.95 -4.56
CA GLU A 125 21.95 3.93 -5.62
C GLU A 125 20.70 3.08 -5.92
N TYR A 126 19.73 3.03 -5.00
CA TYR A 126 18.49 2.28 -5.18
C TYR A 126 17.41 3.18 -5.76
N VAL A 127 17.07 2.96 -7.02
CA VAL A 127 16.00 3.69 -7.70
C VAL A 127 14.66 3.40 -7.04
N THR A 128 13.91 4.46 -6.79
CA THR A 128 12.60 4.41 -6.13
C THR A 128 11.44 4.57 -7.12
N LEU A 129 10.25 4.10 -6.73
CA LEU A 129 9.00 4.34 -7.49
C LEU A 129 8.78 5.84 -7.77
N ALA A 130 9.10 6.71 -6.82
CA ALA A 130 8.94 8.15 -6.98
C ALA A 130 9.88 8.72 -8.06
N GLU A 131 11.12 8.24 -8.13
CA GLU A 131 12.07 8.64 -9.19
C GLU A 131 11.57 8.19 -10.56
N ILE A 132 11.10 6.94 -10.70
CA ILE A 132 10.55 6.45 -11.96
C ILE A 132 9.36 7.30 -12.39
N LEU A 133 8.39 7.53 -11.52
CA LEU A 133 7.21 8.34 -11.82
C LEU A 133 7.58 9.79 -12.19
N LYS A 134 8.59 10.36 -11.52
CA LYS A 134 9.12 11.69 -11.85
C LYS A 134 9.69 11.74 -13.29
N THR A 135 10.39 10.68 -13.75
CA THR A 135 10.86 10.62 -15.15
C THR A 135 9.72 10.54 -16.15
N GLN A 136 8.53 10.09 -15.72
CA GLN A 136 7.30 10.05 -16.49
C GLN A 136 6.45 11.32 -16.35
N SER A 137 7.06 12.43 -15.93
CA SER A 137 6.45 13.76 -15.75
C SER A 137 5.40 13.84 -14.65
N TYR A 138 5.31 12.86 -13.73
CA TYR A 138 4.47 12.98 -12.56
C TYR A 138 5.00 14.07 -11.63
N GLN A 139 4.10 14.86 -11.07
CA GLN A 139 4.39 15.66 -9.88
C GLN A 139 4.35 14.75 -8.67
N THR A 140 5.48 14.59 -7.98
CA THR A 140 5.64 13.65 -6.88
C THR A 140 5.59 14.35 -5.53
N ALA A 141 4.68 13.91 -4.67
CA ALA A 141 4.47 14.51 -3.35
C ALA A 141 4.40 13.44 -2.26
N ALA A 142 4.95 13.74 -1.10
CA ALA A 142 4.80 12.93 0.10
C ALA A 142 4.39 13.76 1.30
N VAL A 143 3.48 13.23 2.11
CA VAL A 143 3.08 13.76 3.41
C VAL A 143 3.31 12.68 4.45
N ILE A 144 4.32 12.89 5.30
CA ILE A 144 4.82 11.90 6.25
C ILE A 144 4.35 12.24 7.66
N SER A 145 4.08 11.22 8.46
CA SER A 145 3.64 11.35 9.84
C SER A 145 4.62 10.79 10.87
N SER A 146 5.78 10.29 10.46
CA SER A 146 6.75 9.70 11.39
C SER A 146 8.16 10.14 11.07
N PHE A 147 8.93 10.48 12.11
CA PHE A 147 10.36 10.78 12.02
C PHE A 147 11.17 9.63 11.41
N VAL A 148 10.69 8.40 11.53
CA VAL A 148 11.32 7.21 10.91
C VAL A 148 11.48 7.37 9.41
N LEU A 149 10.56 8.09 8.76
CA LEU A 149 10.57 8.37 7.32
C LEU A 149 11.07 9.77 6.97
N ASN A 150 11.75 10.46 7.91
CA ASN A 150 12.32 11.79 7.64
C ASN A 150 13.28 11.74 6.43
N ALA A 151 13.32 12.81 5.64
CA ALA A 151 14.12 12.95 4.42
C ALA A 151 15.60 12.61 4.64
N LYS A 152 16.15 12.85 5.82
CA LYS A 152 17.55 12.53 6.16
C LYS A 152 17.88 11.03 6.07
N PHE A 153 16.87 10.16 6.14
CA PHE A 153 17.02 8.71 5.96
C PHE A 153 16.82 8.24 4.51
N GLY A 154 16.81 9.16 3.53
CA GLY A 154 16.80 8.85 2.11
C GLY A 154 15.40 8.56 1.51
N TYR A 155 14.31 8.69 2.27
CA TYR A 155 12.96 8.42 1.78
C TYR A 155 12.38 9.52 0.88
N ALA A 156 13.02 10.69 0.83
CA ALA A 156 12.60 11.80 -0.03
C ALA A 156 13.06 11.66 -1.50
N GLN A 157 13.82 10.61 -1.83
CA GLN A 157 14.31 10.38 -3.20
C GLN A 157 13.16 10.33 -4.21
N GLY A 158 13.26 11.16 -5.26
CA GLY A 158 12.26 11.24 -6.31
C GLY A 158 11.05 12.12 -6.00
N PHE A 159 10.83 12.57 -4.76
CA PHE A 159 9.73 13.47 -4.43
C PHE A 159 10.11 14.94 -4.66
N GLU A 160 9.24 15.69 -5.34
CA GLU A 160 9.36 17.14 -5.55
C GLU A 160 8.85 17.93 -4.33
N PHE A 161 7.86 17.39 -3.64
CA PHE A 161 7.32 17.90 -2.39
C PHE A 161 7.41 16.82 -1.32
N TYR A 162 8.05 17.10 -0.19
CA TYR A 162 8.20 16.16 0.93
C TYR A 162 7.93 16.88 2.25
N ASP A 163 6.77 16.64 2.84
CA ASP A 163 6.36 17.26 4.10
C ASP A 163 6.61 16.31 5.28
N ASP A 164 7.76 16.46 5.91
CA ASP A 164 8.22 15.73 7.10
C ASP A 164 8.52 16.69 8.28
N ALA A 165 8.01 17.92 8.22
CA ALA A 165 8.16 18.91 9.28
C ALA A 165 7.01 18.78 10.28
N PHE A 166 7.31 18.24 11.46
CA PHE A 166 6.34 18.00 12.53
C PHE A 166 6.37 19.15 13.55
N GLN A 167 5.18 19.66 13.90
CA GLN A 167 5.04 20.71 14.91
C GLN A 167 4.70 20.08 16.27
N PRO A 168 5.14 20.66 17.41
CA PRO A 168 4.89 20.12 18.74
C PRO A 168 3.41 19.92 19.07
N GLU A 169 2.54 20.79 18.54
CA GLU A 169 1.09 20.72 18.72
C GLU A 169 0.39 19.64 17.89
N GLU A 170 1.07 19.14 16.85
CA GLU A 170 0.57 18.07 15.96
C GLU A 170 0.99 16.67 16.44
N SER A 171 1.86 16.58 17.45
CA SER A 171 2.56 15.35 17.85
C SER A 171 2.02 14.78 19.15
N THR A 172 2.00 13.45 19.22
CA THR A 172 1.69 12.67 20.43
C THR A 172 2.96 12.20 21.14
N VAL A 173 4.05 11.98 20.42
CA VAL A 173 5.34 11.46 20.91
C VAL A 173 6.35 12.59 21.12
N LYS A 174 6.92 12.67 22.32
CA LYS A 174 7.83 13.77 22.69
C LYS A 174 9.28 13.30 22.90
N TRP A 175 9.76 12.43 22.02
CA TRP A 175 11.14 11.95 22.07
C TRP A 175 12.10 13.01 21.51
N LYS A 176 13.19 13.25 22.24
CA LYS A 176 14.27 14.13 21.79
C LYS A 176 15.38 13.39 21.05
N TYR A 177 15.50 12.09 21.30
CA TYR A 177 16.46 11.19 20.66
C TYR A 177 15.76 9.87 20.36
N TRP A 178 16.09 9.27 19.22
CA TRP A 178 15.57 8.00 18.79
C TRP A 178 16.60 7.26 17.92
N GLU A 179 16.89 5.98 18.23
CA GLU A 179 17.89 5.13 17.56
C GLU A 179 19.25 5.87 17.34
N GLY A 180 19.67 6.68 18.31
CA GLY A 180 20.90 7.48 18.25
C GLY A 180 20.79 8.81 17.46
N HIS A 181 19.65 9.09 16.86
CA HIS A 181 19.40 10.33 16.12
C HIS A 181 18.69 11.37 16.97
N ARG A 182 19.13 12.64 16.84
CA ARG A 182 18.37 13.76 17.41
C ARG A 182 17.09 13.96 16.60
N VAL A 183 15.98 14.12 17.31
CA VAL A 183 14.68 14.48 16.75
C VAL A 183 14.56 16.00 16.76
N ASP A 184 14.58 16.58 15.56
CA ASP A 184 14.41 18.02 15.39
C ASP A 184 12.91 18.30 15.21
N GLY A 185 12.33 19.13 16.09
CA GLY A 185 10.89 19.37 16.17
C GLY A 185 10.18 18.30 16.99
N SER A 186 9.30 17.53 16.34
CA SER A 186 8.54 16.43 16.95
C SER A 186 8.76 15.13 16.23
N PHE A 187 8.37 14.02 16.85
CA PHE A 187 8.60 12.68 16.31
C PHE A 187 7.51 12.24 15.30
N ASP A 188 6.29 12.70 15.51
CA ASP A 188 5.13 12.26 14.76
C ASP A 188 4.19 13.41 14.40
N ARG A 189 3.24 13.11 13.56
CA ARG A 189 2.09 13.97 13.23
C ARG A 189 0.82 13.11 13.27
N ARG A 190 -0.17 13.57 14.03
CA ARG A 190 -1.46 12.90 14.14
C ARG A 190 -2.23 12.91 12.81
N ALA A 191 -3.06 11.89 12.58
CA ALA A 191 -3.70 11.61 11.30
C ALA A 191 -4.56 12.75 10.72
N ASP A 192 -5.25 13.55 11.57
CA ASP A 192 -6.04 14.69 11.10
C ASP A 192 -5.17 15.81 10.51
N HIS A 193 -4.01 16.09 11.11
CA HIS A 193 -3.06 17.05 10.58
C HIS A 193 -2.45 16.57 9.26
N THR A 194 -2.09 15.29 9.19
CA THR A 194 -1.60 14.64 7.96
C THR A 194 -2.61 14.75 6.82
N THR A 195 -3.87 14.42 7.10
CA THR A 195 -4.96 14.55 6.11
C THR A 195 -5.14 15.99 5.64
N ASN A 196 -5.10 16.96 6.56
CA ASN A 196 -5.23 18.37 6.21
C ASN A 196 -4.09 18.85 5.29
N ARG A 197 -2.85 18.39 5.51
CA ARG A 197 -1.69 18.67 4.65
C ARG A 197 -1.87 18.07 3.25
N ALA A 198 -2.27 16.79 3.17
CA ALA A 198 -2.54 16.11 1.90
C ALA A 198 -3.68 16.79 1.12
N ILE A 199 -4.78 17.16 1.78
CA ILE A 199 -5.91 17.89 1.18
C ILE A 199 -5.49 19.27 0.69
N ARG A 200 -4.68 20.00 1.48
CA ARG A 200 -4.16 21.30 1.07
C ARG A 200 -3.35 21.17 -0.22
N TRP A 201 -2.43 20.22 -0.26
CA TRP A 201 -1.62 19.98 -1.46
C TRP A 201 -2.50 19.66 -2.67
N LEU A 202 -3.47 18.74 -2.54
CA LEU A 202 -4.41 18.38 -3.62
C LEU A 202 -5.20 19.57 -4.16
N LYS A 203 -5.63 20.49 -3.28
CA LYS A 203 -6.51 21.62 -3.65
C LYS A 203 -5.75 22.84 -4.12
N LYS A 204 -4.53 23.10 -3.60
CA LYS A 204 -3.86 24.39 -3.74
C LYS A 204 -2.47 24.33 -4.35
N ASP A 205 -1.68 23.30 -4.00
CA ASP A 205 -0.25 23.31 -4.24
C ASP A 205 0.17 22.47 -5.48
N ARG A 206 -0.67 21.54 -5.91
CA ARG A 206 -0.39 20.73 -7.10
C ARG A 206 -0.57 21.48 -8.42
N GLU A 207 0.22 21.15 -9.42
CA GLU A 207 0.04 21.58 -10.79
C GLU A 207 -1.12 20.82 -11.45
N GLN A 208 -2.18 21.52 -11.82
CA GLN A 208 -3.44 20.88 -12.28
C GLN A 208 -3.30 20.11 -13.62
N ARG A 209 -2.31 20.43 -14.44
CA ARG A 209 -2.12 19.85 -15.78
C ARG A 209 -1.21 18.63 -15.79
N ARG A 210 -0.50 18.36 -14.67
CA ARG A 210 0.39 17.20 -14.55
C ARG A 210 -0.33 16.05 -13.84
N PRO A 211 -0.06 14.78 -14.23
CA PRO A 211 -0.41 13.65 -13.38
C PRO A 211 0.38 13.75 -12.09
N PHE A 212 -0.15 13.20 -11.01
CA PHE A 212 0.56 13.23 -9.75
C PHE A 212 0.68 11.83 -9.11
N PHE A 213 1.75 11.66 -8.36
CA PHE A 213 1.92 10.63 -7.36
C PHE A 213 1.94 11.28 -5.98
N MET A 214 0.99 10.89 -5.11
CA MET A 214 0.99 11.30 -3.71
C MET A 214 1.17 10.09 -2.81
N PHE A 215 2.20 10.11 -1.97
CA PHE A 215 2.38 9.18 -0.87
C PHE A 215 1.89 9.83 0.42
N VAL A 216 1.05 9.12 1.19
CA VAL A 216 0.56 9.59 2.49
C VAL A 216 0.84 8.52 3.53
N HIS A 217 1.59 8.88 4.56
CA HIS A 217 1.87 8.00 5.69
C HIS A 217 1.14 8.49 6.93
N TYR A 218 0.37 7.61 7.56
CA TYR A 218 -0.30 7.84 8.83
C TYR A 218 0.45 7.13 9.95
N PHE A 219 0.82 7.85 11.01
CA PHE A 219 1.48 7.29 12.18
C PHE A 219 0.50 6.55 13.10
N ASP A 220 -0.70 7.10 13.31
CA ASP A 220 -1.76 6.39 14.02
C ASP A 220 -2.14 5.11 13.24
N PRO A 221 -2.25 3.94 13.89
CA PRO A 221 -2.40 3.66 15.33
C PRO A 221 -1.11 3.22 16.07
N HIS A 222 0.04 3.77 15.77
CA HIS A 222 1.28 3.44 16.47
C HIS A 222 1.27 3.89 17.95
N ALA A 223 1.89 3.11 18.82
CA ALA A 223 2.05 3.48 20.25
C ALA A 223 2.80 4.83 20.44
N PRO A 224 2.43 5.62 21.49
CA PRO A 224 1.43 5.37 22.50
C PRO A 224 0.02 5.56 21.97
N TYR A 225 -0.89 4.65 22.29
CA TYR A 225 -2.27 4.72 21.80
C TYR A 225 -3.04 5.84 22.51
N THR A 226 -3.16 6.98 21.85
CA THR A 226 -3.77 8.21 22.38
C THR A 226 -4.83 8.76 21.42
N PRO A 227 -5.90 7.99 21.15
CA PRO A 227 -6.95 8.45 20.25
C PRO A 227 -7.57 9.76 20.77
N PRO A 228 -8.05 10.65 19.87
CA PRO A 228 -8.77 11.84 20.30
C PRO A 228 -9.96 11.48 21.22
N ASP A 229 -10.28 12.34 22.20
CA ASP A 229 -11.35 12.09 23.18
C ASP A 229 -12.69 11.69 22.55
N SER A 230 -13.01 12.26 21.38
CA SER A 230 -14.23 11.92 20.63
C SER A 230 -14.27 10.49 20.06
N PHE A 231 -13.12 9.81 20.05
CA PHE A 231 -12.98 8.41 19.61
C PHE A 231 -12.78 7.46 20.78
N LEU A 232 -12.35 7.95 21.93
CA LEU A 232 -12.03 7.12 23.08
C LEU A 232 -13.23 6.27 23.54
N ASN A 233 -13.05 4.95 23.54
CA ASN A 233 -14.08 3.94 23.87
C ASN A 233 -15.31 3.97 22.94
N LYS A 234 -15.17 4.51 21.72
CA LYS A 234 -16.28 4.66 20.78
C LYS A 234 -16.90 3.32 20.38
N LEU A 235 -16.06 2.30 20.19
CA LEU A 235 -16.48 0.96 19.75
C LEU A 235 -16.61 -0.04 20.92
N SER A 236 -16.11 0.29 22.10
CA SER A 236 -16.07 -0.62 23.23
C SER A 236 -17.24 -0.41 24.19
N ARG A 237 -17.90 -1.52 24.55
CA ARG A 237 -18.82 -1.50 25.70
C ARG A 237 -17.98 -1.44 26.97
N LYS A 238 -18.27 -0.53 27.91
CA LYS A 238 -17.54 -0.40 29.20
C LYS A 238 -17.43 -1.74 29.96
N SER A 239 -18.42 -2.63 29.80
CA SER A 239 -18.44 -3.96 30.43
C SER A 239 -17.40 -4.96 29.84
N SER A 240 -16.83 -4.69 28.67
CA SER A 240 -15.82 -5.56 28.03
C SER A 240 -14.37 -5.21 28.40
N LEU A 241 -14.13 -4.04 28.99
CA LEU A 241 -12.78 -3.56 29.35
C LEU A 241 -12.38 -4.02 30.77
N LYS A 242 -12.09 -5.31 30.92
CA LYS A 242 -11.80 -5.93 32.23
C LYS A 242 -10.33 -5.81 32.62
N THR A 243 -9.44 -6.00 31.70
CA THR A 243 -7.99 -6.00 31.91
C THR A 243 -7.33 -4.73 31.38
N GLN A 244 -6.06 -4.50 31.74
CA GLN A 244 -5.26 -3.43 31.16
C GLN A 244 -5.02 -3.67 29.65
N LEU A 245 -4.85 -4.94 29.26
CA LEU A 245 -4.71 -5.32 27.86
C LEU A 245 -5.98 -4.99 27.05
N ASP A 246 -7.18 -5.30 27.58
CA ASP A 246 -8.44 -4.94 26.90
C ASP A 246 -8.54 -3.43 26.65
N LYS A 247 -8.09 -2.61 27.63
CA LYS A 247 -8.06 -1.14 27.48
C LYS A 247 -7.06 -0.69 26.43
N THR A 248 -5.90 -1.34 26.37
CA THR A 248 -4.86 -1.06 25.37
C THR A 248 -5.36 -1.40 23.97
N ILE A 249 -5.94 -2.58 23.77
CA ILE A 249 -6.55 -3.00 22.49
C ILE A 249 -7.68 -2.05 22.10
N SER A 250 -8.52 -1.63 23.05
CA SER A 250 -9.59 -0.68 22.76
C SER A 250 -9.05 0.65 22.24
N LYS A 251 -7.99 1.19 22.82
CA LYS A 251 -7.37 2.43 22.35
C LYS A 251 -6.73 2.28 20.97
N TYR A 252 -6.09 1.14 20.71
CA TYR A 252 -5.55 0.80 19.40
C TYR A 252 -6.64 0.76 18.33
N ASP A 253 -7.78 0.10 18.61
CA ASP A 253 -8.94 0.06 17.71
C ASP A 253 -9.57 1.45 17.50
N ASP A 254 -9.60 2.27 18.55
CA ASP A 254 -10.10 3.66 18.46
C ASP A 254 -9.21 4.53 17.57
N GLU A 255 -7.88 4.33 17.57
CA GLU A 255 -6.95 5.01 16.66
C GLU A 255 -7.07 4.51 15.21
N ILE A 256 -7.27 3.21 14.98
CA ILE A 256 -7.62 2.68 13.66
C ILE A 256 -8.88 3.37 13.14
N THR A 257 -9.92 3.49 13.99
CA THR A 257 -11.18 4.14 13.62
C THR A 257 -10.98 5.63 13.31
N PHE A 258 -10.13 6.31 14.06
CA PHE A 258 -9.79 7.70 13.82
C PHE A 258 -9.05 7.85 12.47
N THR A 259 -8.05 7.03 12.21
CA THR A 259 -7.28 7.04 10.97
C THR A 259 -8.15 6.70 9.75
N ASP A 260 -9.02 5.69 9.86
CA ASP A 260 -10.01 5.35 8.83
C ASP A 260 -10.91 6.55 8.49
N GLN A 261 -11.37 7.31 9.50
CA GLN A 261 -12.14 8.52 9.25
C GLN A 261 -11.32 9.58 8.50
N GLN A 262 -10.03 9.75 8.81
CA GLN A 262 -9.18 10.71 8.12
C GLN A 262 -8.92 10.29 6.67
N ILE A 263 -8.71 9.01 6.41
CA ILE A 263 -8.62 8.45 5.05
C ILE A 263 -9.94 8.71 4.30
N GLY A 264 -11.08 8.48 4.94
CA GLY A 264 -12.40 8.79 4.37
C GLY A 264 -12.55 10.25 3.93
N LYS A 265 -12.02 11.22 4.72
CA LYS A 265 -12.01 12.65 4.35
C LYS A 265 -11.14 12.92 3.13
N LEU A 266 -9.96 12.28 3.04
CA LEU A 266 -9.07 12.41 1.88
C LEU A 266 -9.73 11.88 0.62
N LEU A 267 -10.32 10.67 0.67
CA LEU A 267 -11.03 10.04 -0.45
C LEU A 267 -12.25 10.85 -0.90
N LYS A 268 -13.01 11.40 0.07
CA LYS A 268 -14.13 12.31 -0.21
C LYS A 268 -13.65 13.56 -0.93
N THR A 269 -12.55 14.17 -0.47
CA THR A 269 -11.96 15.35 -1.12
C THR A 269 -11.52 15.02 -2.55
N LEU A 270 -10.87 13.87 -2.77
CA LEU A 270 -10.47 13.43 -4.12
C LEU A 270 -11.67 13.33 -5.08
N LYS A 271 -12.83 12.90 -4.57
CA LYS A 271 -14.10 12.87 -5.33
C LYS A 271 -14.63 14.28 -5.57
N GLU A 272 -14.64 15.15 -4.57
CA GLU A 272 -15.14 16.53 -4.66
C GLU A 272 -14.38 17.40 -5.67
N VAL A 273 -13.05 17.17 -5.80
CA VAL A 273 -12.22 17.86 -6.79
C VAL A 273 -12.25 17.18 -8.18
N GLY A 274 -13.08 16.15 -8.40
CA GLY A 274 -13.29 15.50 -9.69
C GLY A 274 -12.17 14.54 -10.13
N LEU A 275 -11.26 14.16 -9.23
CA LEU A 275 -10.07 13.35 -9.58
C LEU A 275 -10.23 11.86 -9.32
N ARG A 276 -11.29 11.42 -8.62
CA ARG A 276 -11.43 10.03 -8.15
C ARG A 276 -11.40 8.99 -9.27
N SER A 277 -12.04 9.24 -10.39
CA SER A 277 -12.09 8.30 -11.53
C SER A 277 -10.76 8.16 -12.27
N GLN A 278 -9.92 9.20 -12.24
CA GLN A 278 -8.62 9.25 -12.90
C GLN A 278 -7.46 8.89 -11.94
N THR A 279 -7.77 8.39 -10.75
CA THR A 279 -6.76 8.11 -9.72
C THR A 279 -6.79 6.65 -9.30
N LEU A 280 -5.66 5.95 -9.50
CA LEU A 280 -5.37 4.70 -8.80
C LEU A 280 -5.10 5.02 -7.33
N VAL A 281 -5.85 4.41 -6.44
CA VAL A 281 -5.63 4.52 -4.99
C VAL A 281 -5.24 3.15 -4.45
N VAL A 282 -4.14 3.10 -3.71
CA VAL A 282 -3.63 1.91 -3.02
C VAL A 282 -3.56 2.23 -1.54
N ILE A 283 -4.11 1.35 -0.70
CA ILE A 283 -4.09 1.50 0.77
C ILE A 283 -3.51 0.22 1.37
N THR A 284 -2.49 0.38 2.20
CA THR A 284 -1.85 -0.72 2.94
C THR A 284 -1.42 -0.25 4.33
N ALA A 285 -0.89 -1.18 5.12
CA ALA A 285 -0.08 -0.87 6.30
C ALA A 285 1.35 -1.34 6.04
N ASP A 286 2.32 -0.77 6.77
CA ASP A 286 3.72 -1.18 6.65
C ASP A 286 4.03 -2.44 7.45
N HIS A 287 3.41 -2.63 8.62
CA HIS A 287 3.43 -3.85 9.43
C HIS A 287 2.26 -3.86 10.41
N GLY A 288 2.16 -4.90 11.22
CA GLY A 288 1.20 -5.03 12.30
C GLY A 288 1.77 -4.67 13.66
N GLU A 289 1.09 -5.10 14.73
CA GLU A 289 1.38 -4.77 16.12
C GLU A 289 1.17 -5.98 17.03
N GLY A 290 2.10 -6.22 17.94
CA GLY A 290 1.96 -7.22 19.00
C GLY A 290 1.07 -6.69 20.13
N LEU A 291 -0.01 -7.42 20.40
CA LEU A 291 -0.94 -7.12 21.49
C LEU A 291 -1.04 -8.34 22.44
N MET A 292 0.13 -8.84 22.87
CA MET A 292 0.36 -10.01 23.73
C MET A 292 0.13 -11.38 23.06
N GLN A 293 -0.16 -11.45 21.77
CA GLN A 293 0.02 -12.68 21.02
C GLN A 293 1.52 -13.07 21.07
N HIS A 294 1.82 -14.36 21.16
CA HIS A 294 3.20 -14.85 21.35
C HIS A 294 3.96 -14.14 22.48
N ASN A 295 3.26 -13.70 23.56
CA ASN A 295 3.80 -12.98 24.71
C ASN A 295 4.61 -11.72 24.32
N HIS A 296 4.19 -11.03 23.28
CA HIS A 296 4.89 -9.87 22.76
C HIS A 296 3.98 -8.64 22.65
N MET A 297 4.48 -7.49 23.08
CA MET A 297 3.90 -6.16 22.85
C MET A 297 4.77 -5.41 21.84
N GLU A 298 4.13 -4.50 21.07
CA GLU A 298 4.80 -3.70 20.04
C GLU A 298 5.34 -4.57 18.87
N HIS A 299 6.34 -4.11 18.14
CA HIS A 299 6.78 -4.73 16.88
C HIS A 299 8.31 -4.83 16.77
N GLY A 300 8.83 -5.40 15.67
CA GLY A 300 10.26 -5.46 15.35
C GLY A 300 10.96 -6.75 15.77
N VAL A 301 10.48 -7.47 16.78
CA VAL A 301 11.19 -8.63 17.37
C VAL A 301 10.78 -9.98 16.81
N ASN A 302 9.65 -10.07 16.14
CA ASN A 302 9.13 -11.30 15.54
C ASN A 302 8.58 -11.03 14.13
N ILE A 303 8.24 -12.11 13.42
CA ILE A 303 7.65 -12.09 12.07
C ILE A 303 6.42 -13.03 11.97
N TYR A 304 5.68 -13.17 13.07
CA TYR A 304 4.36 -13.83 13.09
C TYR A 304 3.31 -12.98 12.38
N ASP A 305 2.19 -13.59 11.98
CA ASP A 305 1.18 -12.94 11.13
C ASP A 305 0.59 -11.66 11.76
N GLU A 306 0.44 -11.59 13.09
CA GLU A 306 -0.01 -10.36 13.75
C GLU A 306 0.93 -9.15 13.52
N LEU A 307 2.19 -9.42 13.18
CA LEU A 307 3.21 -8.39 12.95
C LEU A 307 3.47 -8.11 11.47
N VAL A 308 3.18 -9.06 10.57
CA VAL A 308 3.56 -8.92 9.16
C VAL A 308 2.39 -9.07 8.18
N ARG A 309 1.24 -9.56 8.60
CA ARG A 309 0.05 -9.65 7.76
C ARG A 309 -0.76 -8.37 7.84
N VAL A 310 -0.80 -7.64 6.73
CA VAL A 310 -1.31 -6.27 6.67
C VAL A 310 -2.52 -6.14 5.74
N PRO A 311 -3.35 -5.11 5.90
CA PRO A 311 -4.36 -4.78 4.91
C PRO A 311 -3.71 -4.37 3.58
N LEU A 312 -4.34 -4.75 2.46
CA LEU A 312 -3.94 -4.30 1.13
C LEU A 312 -5.17 -4.20 0.23
N LEU A 313 -5.46 -2.96 -0.20
CA LEU A 313 -6.63 -2.63 -1.02
C LEU A 313 -6.21 -1.77 -2.21
N PHE A 314 -6.82 -2.06 -3.36
CA PHE A 314 -6.66 -1.29 -4.59
C PHE A 314 -8.01 -0.84 -5.11
N SER A 315 -8.12 0.40 -5.58
CA SER A 315 -9.32 0.86 -6.27
C SER A 315 -8.97 1.84 -7.38
N TRP A 316 -9.41 1.52 -8.57
CA TRP A 316 -9.34 2.39 -9.74
C TRP A 316 -10.57 2.19 -10.60
N HIS A 317 -11.36 3.22 -10.74
CA HIS A 317 -12.64 3.17 -11.43
C HIS A 317 -12.48 2.68 -12.88
N ASN A 318 -13.31 1.71 -13.28
CA ASN A 318 -13.30 1.05 -14.59
C ASN A 318 -12.00 0.27 -14.97
N HIS A 319 -10.96 0.26 -14.15
CA HIS A 319 -9.71 -0.48 -14.40
C HIS A 319 -9.55 -1.70 -13.49
N ILE A 320 -10.10 -1.66 -12.28
CA ILE A 320 -10.12 -2.78 -11.35
C ILE A 320 -11.57 -3.14 -11.05
N PRO A 321 -11.99 -4.41 -11.25
CA PRO A 321 -13.35 -4.84 -10.94
C PRO A 321 -13.72 -4.60 -9.46
N MET A 322 -14.97 -4.20 -9.22
CA MET A 322 -15.51 -4.00 -7.87
C MET A 322 -15.66 -5.32 -7.12
N ASN A 323 -15.63 -5.26 -5.79
CA ASN A 323 -15.82 -6.39 -4.87
C ASN A 323 -14.89 -7.59 -5.15
N ARG A 324 -13.70 -7.33 -5.71
CA ARG A 324 -12.73 -8.38 -5.99
C ARG A 324 -11.98 -8.81 -4.74
N VAL A 325 -11.97 -10.10 -4.45
CA VAL A 325 -11.24 -10.70 -3.33
C VAL A 325 -10.17 -11.64 -3.86
N LEU A 326 -8.92 -11.44 -3.43
CA LEU A 326 -7.75 -12.22 -3.85
C LEU A 326 -7.17 -12.93 -2.63
N ASN A 327 -7.13 -14.27 -2.69
CA ASN A 327 -6.75 -15.11 -1.56
C ASN A 327 -5.29 -15.58 -1.60
N THR A 328 -4.60 -15.38 -2.74
CA THR A 328 -3.20 -15.78 -2.90
C THR A 328 -2.29 -14.89 -2.04
N PRO A 329 -1.31 -15.47 -1.30
CA PRO A 329 -0.31 -14.69 -0.58
C PRO A 329 0.50 -13.77 -1.50
N VAL A 330 0.65 -12.50 -1.11
CA VAL A 330 1.44 -11.48 -1.82
C VAL A 330 2.32 -10.70 -0.84
N GLY A 331 3.42 -10.14 -1.31
CA GLY A 331 4.28 -9.28 -0.51
C GLY A 331 4.10 -7.79 -0.84
N LEU A 332 4.37 -6.90 0.10
CA LEU A 332 4.43 -5.45 -0.19
C LEU A 332 5.54 -5.10 -1.18
N ILE A 333 6.49 -5.97 -1.39
CA ILE A 333 7.52 -5.88 -2.42
C ILE A 333 6.94 -5.85 -3.84
N ASP A 334 5.74 -6.39 -4.02
CA ASP A 334 5.02 -6.45 -5.29
C ASP A 334 4.31 -5.12 -5.65
N LEU A 335 4.23 -4.16 -4.70
CA LEU A 335 3.45 -2.93 -4.89
C LEU A 335 3.97 -2.07 -6.03
N ALA A 336 5.26 -1.76 -6.04
CA ALA A 336 5.80 -0.83 -7.03
C ALA A 336 5.74 -1.39 -8.46
N PRO A 337 6.13 -2.64 -8.78
CA PRO A 337 5.93 -3.20 -10.12
C PRO A 337 4.45 -3.31 -10.49
N THR A 338 3.55 -3.60 -9.55
CA THR A 338 2.10 -3.63 -9.78
C THR A 338 1.56 -2.25 -10.16
N ILE A 339 1.97 -1.22 -9.44
CA ILE A 339 1.56 0.17 -9.69
C ILE A 339 2.01 0.61 -11.09
N LEU A 340 3.28 0.40 -11.44
CA LEU A 340 3.81 0.76 -12.75
C LEU A 340 3.06 0.05 -13.88
N ASP A 341 2.79 -1.23 -13.71
CA ASP A 341 2.08 -2.04 -14.71
C ASP A 341 0.60 -1.63 -14.84
N LEU A 342 -0.05 -1.27 -13.74
CA LEU A 342 -1.40 -0.70 -13.78
C LEU A 342 -1.43 0.65 -14.50
N LEU A 343 -0.39 1.47 -14.38
CA LEU A 343 -0.25 2.78 -15.01
C LEU A 343 0.30 2.70 -16.45
N ASP A 344 0.54 1.50 -16.98
CA ASP A 344 1.17 1.23 -18.29
C ASP A 344 2.55 1.91 -18.44
N ILE A 345 3.32 1.99 -17.34
CA ILE A 345 4.67 2.56 -17.31
C ILE A 345 5.71 1.44 -17.35
N LYS A 346 6.53 1.45 -18.41
CA LYS A 346 7.66 0.52 -18.55
C LYS A 346 8.87 1.03 -17.79
N ALA A 347 9.49 0.14 -17.04
CA ALA A 347 10.72 0.40 -16.28
C ALA A 347 11.72 -0.74 -16.49
N ASP A 348 12.04 -1.03 -17.77
CA ASP A 348 12.82 -2.21 -18.19
C ASP A 348 14.24 -2.26 -17.58
N SER A 349 14.81 -1.11 -17.22
CA SER A 349 16.13 -1.01 -16.58
C SER A 349 16.07 -1.09 -15.04
N TRP A 350 14.87 -1.15 -14.46
CA TRP A 350 14.71 -1.19 -13.01
C TRP A 350 14.83 -2.61 -12.48
N SER A 351 15.86 -2.87 -11.70
CA SER A 351 16.08 -4.18 -11.08
C SER A 351 15.18 -4.34 -9.85
N VAL A 352 14.15 -5.16 -9.95
CA VAL A 352 13.17 -5.44 -8.89
C VAL A 352 13.17 -6.92 -8.50
N GLN A 353 12.72 -7.22 -7.29
CA GLN A 353 12.53 -8.59 -6.78
C GLN A 353 11.03 -8.93 -6.63
N GLY A 354 10.17 -7.92 -6.62
CA GLY A 354 8.72 -8.07 -6.63
C GLY A 354 8.18 -8.44 -8.00
N GLN A 355 6.94 -8.91 -8.03
CA GLN A 355 6.22 -9.30 -9.24
C GLN A 355 4.93 -8.51 -9.36
N SER A 356 4.56 -8.10 -10.57
CA SER A 356 3.30 -7.41 -10.81
C SER A 356 2.09 -8.29 -10.50
N LEU A 357 1.12 -7.72 -9.82
CA LEU A 357 -0.19 -8.28 -9.52
C LEU A 357 -1.30 -7.72 -10.45
N ALA A 358 -0.94 -6.91 -11.45
CA ALA A 358 -1.88 -6.11 -12.24
C ALA A 358 -2.87 -6.98 -13.02
N GLU A 359 -2.42 -8.06 -13.66
CA GLU A 359 -3.32 -8.99 -14.39
C GLU A 359 -4.33 -9.64 -13.45
N ALA A 360 -3.90 -10.04 -12.25
CA ALA A 360 -4.80 -10.58 -11.24
C ALA A 360 -5.78 -9.52 -10.73
N LEU A 361 -5.35 -8.28 -10.53
CA LEU A 361 -6.22 -7.17 -10.15
C LEU A 361 -7.25 -6.85 -11.24
N ARG A 362 -6.85 -6.89 -12.52
CA ARG A 362 -7.76 -6.71 -13.67
C ARG A 362 -8.71 -7.92 -13.88
N GLY A 363 -8.46 -9.05 -13.22
CA GLY A 363 -9.25 -10.28 -13.36
C GLY A 363 -8.88 -11.12 -14.57
N GLN A 364 -7.72 -10.90 -15.17
CA GLN A 364 -7.26 -11.55 -16.39
C GLN A 364 -6.58 -12.89 -16.14
N VAL A 365 -5.60 -12.92 -15.23
CA VAL A 365 -4.82 -14.12 -14.88
C VAL A 365 -4.81 -14.31 -13.36
N PRO A 366 -5.09 -15.51 -12.83
CA PRO A 366 -4.94 -15.80 -11.42
C PRO A 366 -3.47 -15.84 -11.01
N LEU A 367 -3.20 -15.48 -9.76
CA LEU A 367 -1.85 -15.62 -9.18
C LEU A 367 -1.54 -17.09 -8.88
N ASP A 368 -0.27 -17.47 -9.00
CA ASP A 368 0.20 -18.77 -8.54
C ASP A 368 0.01 -18.90 -7.01
N PRO A 369 -0.84 -19.83 -6.52
CA PRO A 369 -1.07 -20.00 -5.09
C PRO A 369 0.18 -20.49 -4.32
N MET A 370 1.20 -20.99 -5.04
CA MET A 370 2.45 -21.48 -4.46
C MET A 370 3.59 -20.46 -4.52
N ARG A 371 3.32 -19.23 -4.95
CA ARG A 371 4.32 -18.16 -4.94
C ARG A 371 4.87 -17.93 -3.53
N PRO A 372 6.20 -17.81 -3.36
CA PRO A 372 6.78 -17.57 -2.06
C PRO A 372 6.67 -16.10 -1.65
N VAL A 373 6.48 -15.86 -0.35
CA VAL A 373 6.67 -14.57 0.29
C VAL A 373 7.76 -14.72 1.35
N PHE A 374 8.78 -13.90 1.29
CA PHE A 374 9.91 -13.97 2.22
C PHE A 374 9.81 -12.90 3.29
N LEU A 375 10.22 -13.26 4.51
CA LEU A 375 10.14 -12.44 5.72
C LEU A 375 11.50 -12.33 6.37
N PHE A 376 11.75 -11.18 7.00
CA PHE A 376 13.03 -10.87 7.62
C PHE A 376 12.83 -10.18 8.97
N ARG A 377 13.58 -10.62 10.00
CA ARG A 377 13.79 -9.90 11.26
C ARG A 377 15.23 -9.46 11.37
N ARG A 378 15.44 -8.21 11.72
CA ARG A 378 16.78 -7.63 11.93
C ARG A 378 17.62 -8.43 12.94
N HIS A 379 18.93 -8.20 12.92
CA HIS A 379 19.82 -8.70 13.94
C HIS A 379 19.52 -8.04 15.30
N TYR A 380 19.50 -8.86 16.34
CA TYR A 380 19.51 -8.43 17.74
C TYR A 380 20.72 -9.03 18.46
N ASN A 381 21.37 -8.24 19.32
CA ASN A 381 22.27 -8.79 20.32
C ASN A 381 21.48 -9.67 21.27
N GLU A 382 22.14 -10.66 21.87
CA GLU A 382 21.50 -11.55 22.84
C GLU A 382 20.93 -10.76 24.00
N GLY A 383 19.64 -10.93 24.27
CA GLY A 383 18.96 -10.21 25.35
C GLY A 383 17.45 -10.36 25.30
N THR A 384 16.77 -9.61 26.16
CA THR A 384 15.32 -9.56 26.21
C THR A 384 14.83 -8.18 25.76
N VAL A 385 13.91 -8.16 24.78
CA VAL A 385 13.20 -6.95 24.33
C VAL A 385 11.74 -7.11 24.72
N GLY A 386 11.24 -6.22 25.60
CA GLY A 386 9.94 -6.42 26.22
C GLY A 386 9.91 -7.75 27.00
N HIS A 387 9.08 -8.68 26.57
CA HIS A 387 8.94 -10.02 27.14
C HIS A 387 9.59 -11.12 26.26
N THR A 388 10.20 -10.75 25.14
CA THR A 388 10.74 -11.71 24.15
C THR A 388 12.25 -11.78 24.21
N TRP A 389 12.78 -13.00 24.39
CA TRP A 389 14.20 -13.24 24.25
C TRP A 389 14.58 -13.25 22.76
N VAL A 390 15.67 -12.57 22.41
CA VAL A 390 16.10 -12.37 21.02
C VAL A 390 17.59 -12.56 20.88
N LYS A 391 18.02 -13.12 19.74
CA LYS A 391 19.44 -13.23 19.33
C LYS A 391 19.56 -13.37 17.83
N GLY A 392 20.42 -12.56 17.19
CA GLY A 392 20.69 -12.66 15.76
C GLY A 392 19.49 -12.29 14.89
N LYS A 393 19.47 -12.83 13.69
CA LYS A 393 18.43 -12.61 12.66
C LYS A 393 17.43 -13.75 12.62
N LYS A 394 16.19 -13.48 12.24
CA LYS A 394 15.22 -14.50 11.79
C LYS A 394 14.88 -14.31 10.33
N PHE A 395 14.58 -15.40 9.68
CA PHE A 395 14.08 -15.44 8.30
C PHE A 395 12.84 -16.31 8.26
N GLY A 396 11.90 -15.95 7.39
CA GLY A 396 10.68 -16.71 7.18
C GLY A 396 10.35 -16.84 5.70
N ILE A 397 9.58 -17.87 5.38
CA ILE A 397 9.01 -18.10 4.05
C ILE A 397 7.56 -18.58 4.20
N ARG A 398 6.67 -17.98 3.42
CA ARG A 398 5.27 -18.36 3.28
C ARG A 398 5.03 -18.93 1.89
N VAL A 399 4.51 -20.18 1.78
CA VAL A 399 4.16 -20.85 0.51
C VAL A 399 2.86 -21.62 0.67
N GLY A 400 1.87 -21.31 -0.12
CA GLY A 400 0.55 -21.90 0.00
C GLY A 400 -0.05 -21.66 1.39
N LYS A 401 -0.34 -22.68 2.17
CA LYS A 401 -0.82 -22.58 3.56
C LYS A 401 0.31 -22.66 4.61
N TRP A 402 1.54 -22.96 4.18
CA TRP A 402 2.65 -23.23 5.09
C TRP A 402 3.49 -21.99 5.32
N LYS A 403 3.86 -21.73 6.57
CA LYS A 403 4.84 -20.73 6.95
C LYS A 403 5.96 -21.39 7.76
N TYR A 404 7.19 -21.18 7.31
CA TYR A 404 8.38 -21.65 8.00
C TYR A 404 9.21 -20.46 8.47
N ILE A 405 9.68 -20.53 9.72
CA ILE A 405 10.52 -19.49 10.34
C ILE A 405 11.77 -20.15 10.93
N GLU A 406 12.95 -19.55 10.71
CA GLU A 406 14.19 -19.98 11.34
C GLU A 406 14.95 -18.80 11.96
N GLY A 407 15.51 -19.04 13.15
CA GLY A 407 16.45 -18.18 13.85
C GLY A 407 17.73 -18.95 14.15
N PHE A 408 18.74 -18.84 13.27
CA PHE A 408 19.96 -19.66 13.41
C PHE A 408 20.65 -19.45 14.75
N GLN A 409 20.85 -18.17 15.15
CA GLN A 409 21.51 -17.85 16.42
C GLN A 409 20.65 -18.15 17.63
N GLU A 410 19.33 -18.17 17.49
CA GLU A 410 18.38 -18.58 18.53
C GLU A 410 18.17 -20.09 18.58
N ASN A 411 18.69 -20.83 17.61
CA ASN A 411 18.45 -22.28 17.45
C ASN A 411 16.93 -22.61 17.39
N THR A 412 16.14 -21.75 16.72
CA THR A 412 14.69 -21.94 16.58
C THR A 412 14.34 -22.31 15.15
N LYS A 413 13.41 -23.27 15.00
CA LYS A 413 12.79 -23.66 13.74
C LYS A 413 11.33 -23.92 13.97
N GLU A 414 10.49 -23.30 13.18
CA GLU A 414 9.05 -23.31 13.35
C GLU A 414 8.37 -23.54 12.01
N LEU A 415 7.35 -24.37 11.98
CA LEU A 415 6.49 -24.61 10.82
C LEU A 415 5.03 -24.51 11.23
N PHE A 416 4.26 -23.71 10.52
CA PHE A 416 2.84 -23.48 10.80
C PHE A 416 1.97 -23.82 9.57
N ASP A 417 0.80 -24.41 9.82
CA ASP A 417 -0.30 -24.57 8.86
C ASP A 417 -1.33 -23.46 9.08
N LEU A 418 -1.18 -22.33 8.40
CA LEU A 418 -2.02 -21.14 8.60
C LEU A 418 -3.48 -21.30 8.14
N GLU A 419 -3.86 -22.42 7.53
CA GLU A 419 -5.25 -22.74 7.23
C GLU A 419 -5.94 -23.32 8.47
N ASN A 420 -5.23 -24.16 9.24
CA ASN A 420 -5.75 -24.81 10.43
C ASN A 420 -5.33 -24.14 11.74
N ASP A 421 -4.23 -23.38 11.71
CA ASP A 421 -3.68 -22.62 12.84
C ASP A 421 -3.31 -21.20 12.38
N PRO A 422 -4.29 -20.33 12.12
CA PRO A 422 -4.05 -18.96 11.66
C PRO A 422 -3.35 -18.05 12.67
N ASN A 423 -3.27 -18.50 13.93
CA ASN A 423 -2.61 -17.77 15.03
C ASN A 423 -1.19 -18.29 15.34
N GLU A 424 -0.65 -19.23 14.58
CA GLU A 424 0.70 -19.76 14.71
C GLU A 424 1.06 -20.29 16.12
N LEU A 425 0.12 -20.99 16.77
CA LEU A 425 0.27 -21.50 18.12
C LEU A 425 0.88 -22.91 18.20
N ILE A 426 0.82 -23.68 17.09
CA ILE A 426 1.22 -25.08 17.04
C ILE A 426 2.40 -25.23 16.09
N ASN A 427 3.61 -25.36 16.64
CA ASN A 427 4.80 -25.64 15.84
C ASN A 427 4.80 -27.08 15.33
N LEU A 428 4.68 -27.23 14.03
CA LEU A 428 4.61 -28.52 13.32
C LEU A 428 5.96 -28.95 12.72
N TYR A 429 7.08 -28.31 13.05
CA TYR A 429 8.38 -28.55 12.45
C TYR A 429 8.78 -30.02 12.45
N ASP A 430 8.66 -30.69 13.60
CA ASP A 430 9.01 -32.11 13.75
C ASP A 430 7.94 -33.06 13.22
N ASN A 431 6.69 -32.60 13.12
CA ASN A 431 5.57 -33.39 12.59
C ASN A 431 5.60 -33.53 11.08
N PHE A 432 6.16 -32.54 10.35
CA PHE A 432 6.23 -32.51 8.89
C PHE A 432 7.67 -32.29 8.37
N PRO A 433 8.61 -33.19 8.65
CA PRO A 433 10.04 -33.00 8.35
C PRO A 433 10.33 -32.80 6.85
N LYS A 434 9.59 -33.46 5.95
CA LYS A 434 9.74 -33.25 4.50
C LYS A 434 9.34 -31.83 4.08
N LYS A 435 8.24 -31.31 4.61
CA LYS A 435 7.78 -29.94 4.33
C LYS A 435 8.70 -28.89 4.93
N SER A 436 9.17 -29.11 6.16
CA SER A 436 10.16 -28.29 6.82
C SER A 436 11.45 -28.16 6.01
N LEU A 437 11.96 -29.29 5.50
CA LEU A 437 13.16 -29.30 4.67
C LEU A 437 12.97 -28.62 3.32
N GLU A 438 11.81 -28.84 2.66
CA GLU A 438 11.48 -28.16 1.39
C GLU A 438 11.50 -26.64 1.54
N LEU A 439 10.83 -26.10 2.58
CA LEU A 439 10.75 -24.66 2.79
C LEU A 439 12.09 -24.07 3.26
N ALA A 440 12.83 -24.80 4.09
CA ALA A 440 14.17 -24.39 4.50
C ALA A 440 15.11 -24.30 3.29
N SER A 441 15.05 -25.25 2.33
CA SER A 441 15.84 -25.20 1.10
C SER A 441 15.51 -23.96 0.26
N LYS A 442 14.22 -23.72 -0.02
CA LYS A 442 13.78 -22.53 -0.76
C LYS A 442 14.22 -21.21 -0.07
N LEU A 443 14.12 -21.16 1.25
CA LEU A 443 14.57 -20.00 2.02
C LEU A 443 16.09 -19.81 1.91
N GLN A 444 16.86 -20.89 1.94
CA GLN A 444 18.32 -20.84 1.80
C GLN A 444 18.75 -20.42 0.38
N GLU A 445 18.07 -20.89 -0.66
CA GLU A 445 18.29 -20.47 -2.04
C GLU A 445 18.08 -18.96 -2.19
N TRP A 446 16.94 -18.45 -1.71
CA TRP A 446 16.65 -17.02 -1.70
C TRP A 446 17.69 -16.18 -0.93
N LYS A 447 18.17 -16.65 0.23
CA LYS A 447 19.23 -15.98 0.99
C LYS A 447 20.55 -15.91 0.21
N GLN A 448 20.92 -16.98 -0.49
CA GLN A 448 22.13 -17.02 -1.30
C GLN A 448 22.07 -16.11 -2.51
N GLU A 449 20.94 -16.06 -3.22
CA GLU A 449 20.72 -15.17 -4.35
C GLU A 449 20.87 -13.70 -3.95
N ASN A 450 20.27 -13.32 -2.83
CA ASN A 450 20.36 -11.95 -2.32
C ASN A 450 21.76 -11.59 -1.83
N THR A 451 22.54 -12.55 -1.32
CA THR A 451 23.94 -12.32 -0.92
C THR A 451 24.84 -12.18 -2.15
N ARG A 452 24.64 -12.99 -3.20
CA ARG A 452 25.44 -12.92 -4.46
C ARG A 452 25.18 -11.62 -5.23
N ALA A 453 23.92 -11.16 -5.28
CA ALA A 453 23.57 -9.90 -5.93
C ALA A 453 24.33 -8.72 -5.28
N ASN A 454 24.54 -8.75 -3.98
CA ASN A 454 25.28 -7.75 -3.24
C ASN A 454 26.81 -7.79 -3.50
N SER A 455 27.39 -8.96 -3.65
CA SER A 455 28.83 -9.10 -3.94
C SER A 455 29.23 -8.58 -5.32
N ASN A 456 28.27 -8.52 -6.26
CA ASN A 456 28.49 -7.99 -7.61
C ASN A 456 28.29 -6.47 -7.71
N ARG A 457 27.76 -5.80 -6.67
CA ARG A 457 27.47 -4.35 -6.66
C ARG A 457 28.55 -3.44 -6.10
N GLY A 458 29.74 -3.93 -5.87
CA GLY A 458 30.87 -3.10 -5.48
C GLY A 458 31.59 -3.61 -4.23
N GLN A 459 32.89 -3.72 -4.33
CA GLN A 459 33.75 -3.93 -3.17
C GLN A 459 33.63 -2.69 -2.28
N ILE A 460 33.02 -2.85 -1.12
CA ILE A 460 33.08 -1.87 -0.03
C ILE A 460 34.58 -1.56 0.17
N SER A 461 34.94 -0.27 0.22
CA SER A 461 36.32 0.11 0.44
C SER A 461 36.84 -0.54 1.75
N LYS A 462 38.14 -0.84 1.83
CA LYS A 462 38.73 -1.42 3.06
C LYS A 462 38.47 -0.51 4.28
N GLU A 463 38.36 0.79 4.08
CA GLU A 463 38.06 1.78 5.11
C GLU A 463 36.61 1.69 5.61
N ASP A 464 35.66 1.56 4.70
CA ASP A 464 34.24 1.40 5.05
C ASP A 464 33.97 0.04 5.69
N SER A 465 34.66 -1.03 5.22
CA SER A 465 34.63 -2.35 5.84
C SER A 465 35.16 -2.33 7.28
N SER A 466 36.22 -1.58 7.54
CA SER A 466 36.80 -1.39 8.88
C SER A 466 35.85 -0.60 9.80
N ARG A 467 35.21 0.43 9.28
CA ARG A 467 34.14 1.21 9.99
C ARG A 467 32.94 0.34 10.31
N LEU A 468 32.47 -0.45 9.35
CA LEU A 468 31.33 -1.35 9.55
C LEU A 468 31.63 -2.46 10.56
N ARG A 469 32.89 -2.97 10.61
CA ARG A 469 33.34 -3.93 11.65
C ARG A 469 33.35 -3.28 13.04
N SER A 470 33.87 -2.06 13.17
CA SER A 470 33.92 -1.36 14.46
C SER A 470 32.52 -1.01 15.00
N LEU A 471 31.50 -0.98 14.12
CA LEU A 471 30.09 -0.73 14.44
C LEU A 471 29.27 -2.02 14.57
N GLY A 472 29.90 -3.23 14.46
CA GLY A 472 29.21 -4.52 14.58
C GLY A 472 28.33 -4.91 13.39
N TYR A 473 28.54 -4.32 12.21
CA TYR A 473 27.73 -4.56 11.02
C TYR A 473 28.27 -5.62 10.06
N VAL A 474 29.55 -5.99 10.18
CA VAL A 474 30.21 -7.05 9.39
C VAL A 474 31.14 -7.85 10.31
N GLU A 475 31.15 -9.19 10.20
CA GLU A 475 32.11 -10.06 10.88
C GLU A 475 33.52 -9.96 10.28
#